data_05d21017f71a38e46fea070d8ffc245b
#
_entry.id   05d21017f71a38e46fea070d8ffc245b
#
_cell.length_a   1.000
_cell.length_b   1.000
_cell.length_c   1.000
_cell.angle_alpha   90.00
_cell.angle_beta   90.00
_cell.angle_gamma   90.00
#
_symmetry.space_group_name_H-M   'P 1'
#
loop_
_entity.id
_entity.type
_entity.pdbx_description
1 polymer ?
#
loop_
_entity_poly.entity_id
_entity_poly.type
_entity_poly.pdbx_seq_one_letter_code
_entity_poly.pdbx_strand_id
1 'polypeptide(L)'
;MEMFLPTVIKVGGYRFFFFSNENDEPLHIHIEKAENYAKFWLKPVSLARNIGFNQPEIKEIRKILFENQTLIEEKWNGYFNK
;
A
#
# COMPACT_ATOMS: atom_id res chain seq x y z
N MET A 1 20.65 0.36 -12.28
CA MET A 1 19.42 1.13 -12.00
C MET A 1 19.00 0.96 -10.57
N GLU A 2 18.77 2.04 -9.96
CA GLU A 2 18.43 2.07 -8.56
C GLU A 2 16.98 1.71 -8.31
N MET A 3 16.73 0.82 -7.36
CA MET A 3 15.39 0.49 -6.94
C MET A 3 14.92 1.48 -5.92
N PHE A 4 13.80 2.07 -6.20
CA PHE A 4 13.22 3.08 -5.37
C PHE A 4 11.92 2.59 -4.81
N LEU A 5 11.73 2.69 -3.50
CA LEU A 5 10.50 2.28 -2.84
C LEU A 5 9.84 3.51 -2.26
N PRO A 6 9.08 4.25 -3.09
CA PRO A 6 8.49 5.49 -2.62
C PRO A 6 7.49 5.24 -1.50
N THR A 7 7.78 5.82 -0.34
CA THR A 7 6.88 5.78 0.79
C THR A 7 5.75 6.75 0.54
N VAL A 8 4.51 6.28 0.63
CA VAL A 8 3.34 7.12 0.46
C VAL A 8 2.96 7.78 1.78
N ILE A 9 2.73 6.97 2.80
CA ILE A 9 2.43 7.47 4.15
C ILE A 9 2.96 6.50 5.19
N LYS A 10 3.12 7.01 6.41
CA LYS A 10 3.43 6.21 7.59
C LYS A 10 2.41 6.53 8.65
N VAL A 11 1.67 5.53 9.11
CA VAL A 11 0.62 5.70 10.08
C VAL A 11 0.63 4.51 11.03
N GLY A 12 0.61 4.77 12.34
CA GLY A 12 0.47 3.71 13.33
C GLY A 12 1.58 2.67 13.28
N GLY A 13 2.77 3.05 12.84
CA GLY A 13 3.87 2.12 12.70
C GLY A 13 3.88 1.36 11.39
N TYR A 14 2.83 1.52 10.58
CA TYR A 14 2.78 0.91 9.25
C TYR A 14 3.38 1.85 8.23
N ARG A 15 4.15 1.28 7.30
CA ARG A 15 4.68 2.01 6.16
C ARG A 15 3.94 1.55 4.90
N PHE A 16 3.36 2.51 4.18
CA PHE A 16 2.61 2.24 2.94
C PHE A 16 3.45 2.72 1.77
N PHE A 17 3.67 1.87 0.78
CA PHE A 17 4.61 2.20 -0.27
C PHE A 17 4.28 1.50 -1.58
N PHE A 18 4.86 2.02 -2.69
CA PHE A 18 4.82 1.40 -4.01
C PHE A 18 6.20 0.85 -4.34
N PHE A 19 6.23 -0.21 -5.14
CA PHE A 19 7.46 -0.56 -5.83
C PHE A 19 7.58 0.27 -7.09
N SER A 20 8.81 0.48 -7.58
CA SER A 20 9.06 1.46 -8.62
C SER A 20 8.61 1.04 -10.01
N ASN A 21 8.26 -0.21 -10.23
CA ASN A 21 7.96 -0.69 -11.58
C ASN A 21 6.67 -1.49 -11.67
N GLU A 22 5.64 -1.09 -10.95
CA GLU A 22 4.39 -1.86 -10.88
C GLU A 22 3.22 -1.18 -11.57
N ASN A 23 3.47 -0.28 -12.50
CA ASN A 23 2.37 0.46 -13.11
C ASN A 23 1.60 -0.34 -14.15
N ASP A 24 1.98 -1.59 -14.43
CA ASP A 24 1.22 -2.45 -15.32
C ASP A 24 0.20 -3.30 -14.58
N GLU A 25 0.12 -3.17 -13.27
CA GLU A 25 -0.91 -3.82 -12.47
C GLU A 25 -1.98 -2.79 -12.08
N PRO A 26 -3.17 -3.26 -11.71
CA PRO A 26 -4.16 -2.35 -11.16
C PRO A 26 -3.64 -1.65 -9.91
N LEU A 27 -4.29 -0.53 -9.57
CA LEU A 27 -3.91 0.26 -8.40
C LEU A 27 -3.82 -0.62 -7.15
N HIS A 28 -2.67 -0.58 -6.50
CA HIS A 28 -2.44 -1.37 -5.30
C HIS A 28 -1.40 -0.70 -4.43
N ILE A 29 -1.23 -1.21 -3.21
CA ILE A 29 -0.27 -0.67 -2.27
C ILE A 29 0.30 -1.78 -1.40
N HIS A 30 1.55 -1.59 -1.00
CA HIS A 30 2.24 -2.51 -0.11
C HIS A 30 2.34 -1.90 1.27
N ILE A 31 2.27 -2.74 2.30
CA ILE A 31 2.33 -2.31 3.68
C ILE A 31 3.34 -3.17 4.43
N GLU A 32 4.20 -2.54 5.20
CA GLU A 32 5.13 -3.27 6.04
C GLU A 32 5.14 -2.70 7.44
N LYS A 33 5.39 -3.57 8.41
CA LYS A 33 5.62 -3.21 9.80
C LYS A 33 6.45 -4.33 10.42
N ALA A 34 7.65 -3.99 10.90
CA ALA A 34 8.59 -5.00 11.38
C ALA A 34 8.83 -6.03 10.28
N GLU A 35 8.58 -7.30 10.56
CA GLU A 35 8.81 -8.37 9.57
C GLU A 35 7.56 -8.71 8.76
N ASN A 36 6.45 -8.01 9.03
CA ASN A 36 5.18 -8.34 8.41
C ASN A 36 4.97 -7.54 7.13
N TYR A 37 4.21 -8.12 6.22
CA TYR A 37 4.02 -7.53 4.90
C TYR A 37 2.61 -7.84 4.39
N ALA A 38 2.00 -6.87 3.70
CA ALA A 38 0.73 -7.10 3.03
C ALA A 38 0.66 -6.32 1.73
N LYS A 39 -0.18 -6.80 0.83
CA LYS A 39 -0.51 -6.11 -0.42
C LYS A 39 -2.02 -6.01 -0.52
N PHE A 40 -2.51 -4.82 -0.85
CA PHE A 40 -3.94 -4.58 -1.03
C PHE A 40 -4.20 -3.99 -2.41
N TRP A 41 -5.24 -4.49 -3.06
CA TRP A 41 -5.85 -3.78 -4.19
C TRP A 41 -6.67 -2.63 -3.62
N LEU A 42 -6.87 -1.58 -4.42
CA LEU A 42 -7.55 -0.39 -3.90
C LEU A 42 -8.87 -0.04 -4.59
N LYS A 43 -9.22 -0.74 -5.64
CA LYS A 43 -10.49 -0.49 -6.34
C LYS A 43 -11.16 -1.80 -6.70
N PRO A 44 -11.90 -2.36 -5.77
CA PRO A 44 -12.15 -1.96 -4.38
C PRO A 44 -11.01 -2.37 -3.47
N VAL A 45 -11.01 -1.85 -2.25
CA VAL A 45 -10.02 -2.25 -1.26
C VAL A 45 -10.22 -3.72 -0.93
N SER A 46 -9.20 -4.51 -1.23
CA SER A 46 -9.26 -5.94 -0.94
C SER A 46 -7.86 -6.48 -0.74
N LEU A 47 -7.74 -7.41 0.20
CA LEU A 47 -6.46 -8.00 0.56
C LEU A 47 -5.98 -8.92 -0.54
N ALA A 48 -4.79 -8.67 -1.08
CA ALA A 48 -4.19 -9.53 -2.09
C ALA A 48 -3.22 -10.52 -1.46
N ARG A 49 -2.48 -10.10 -0.42
CA ARG A 49 -1.49 -10.97 0.21
C ARG A 49 -1.23 -10.49 1.62
N ASN A 50 -1.02 -11.43 2.54
CA ASN A 50 -0.69 -11.12 3.93
C ASN A 50 0.36 -12.10 4.43
N ILE A 51 1.47 -11.56 4.92
CA ILE A 51 2.51 -12.35 5.54
C ILE A 51 2.74 -11.78 6.94
N GLY A 52 2.15 -12.42 7.94
CA GLY A 52 2.44 -12.15 9.33
C GLY A 52 1.51 -11.23 10.10
N PHE A 53 0.70 -10.41 9.43
CA PHE A 53 -0.24 -9.55 10.16
C PHE A 53 -1.40 -10.39 10.70
N ASN A 54 -1.85 -10.06 11.92
CA ASN A 54 -3.03 -10.70 12.49
C ASN A 54 -4.29 -9.97 12.04
N GLN A 55 -5.45 -10.52 12.39
CA GLN A 55 -6.72 -9.95 11.93
C GLN A 55 -6.95 -8.52 12.42
N PRO A 56 -6.69 -8.19 13.69
CA PRO A 56 -6.83 -6.79 14.11
C PRO A 56 -5.94 -5.84 13.32
N GLU A 57 -4.73 -6.26 12.99
CA GLU A 57 -3.83 -5.43 12.19
C GLU A 57 -4.35 -5.24 10.76
N ILE A 58 -4.84 -6.30 10.15
CA ILE A 58 -5.42 -6.22 8.81
C ILE A 58 -6.63 -5.27 8.82
N LYS A 59 -7.44 -5.35 9.88
CA LYS A 59 -8.59 -4.45 10.00
C LYS A 59 -8.14 -2.99 10.12
N GLU A 60 -7.11 -2.75 10.92
CA GLU A 60 -6.57 -1.40 11.07
C GLU A 60 -6.00 -0.88 9.76
N ILE A 61 -5.25 -1.71 9.05
CA ILE A 61 -4.69 -1.34 7.75
C ILE A 61 -5.80 -0.99 6.78
N ARG A 62 -6.86 -1.80 6.74
CA ARG A 62 -7.98 -1.57 5.85
C ARG A 62 -8.65 -0.23 6.15
N LYS A 63 -8.79 0.10 7.43
CA LYS A 63 -9.37 1.40 7.83
C LYS A 63 -8.50 2.55 7.35
N ILE A 64 -7.19 2.44 7.52
CA ILE A 64 -6.27 3.49 7.08
C ILE A 64 -6.36 3.66 5.57
N LEU A 65 -6.47 2.56 4.83
CA LEU A 65 -6.57 2.63 3.38
C LEU A 65 -7.84 3.35 2.95
N PHE A 66 -8.98 3.06 3.59
CA PHE A 66 -10.23 3.76 3.28
C PHE A 66 -10.10 5.25 3.56
N GLU A 67 -9.45 5.61 4.65
CA GLU A 67 -9.32 7.01 5.03
C GLU A 67 -8.36 7.78 4.13
N ASN A 68 -7.47 7.08 3.43
CA ASN A 68 -6.43 7.72 2.62
C ASN A 68 -6.50 7.35 1.15
N GLN A 69 -7.62 6.81 0.70
CA GLN A 69 -7.71 6.23 -0.63
C GLN A 69 -7.44 7.26 -1.73
N THR A 70 -8.01 8.45 -1.60
CA THR A 70 -7.80 9.50 -2.60
C THR A 70 -6.34 9.93 -2.65
N LEU A 71 -5.73 10.12 -1.49
CA LEU A 71 -4.32 10.51 -1.44
C LEU A 71 -3.44 9.45 -2.09
N ILE A 72 -3.69 8.18 -1.78
CA ILE A 72 -2.90 7.09 -2.33
C ILE A 72 -3.05 7.04 -3.85
N GLU A 73 -4.27 7.21 -4.34
CA GLU A 73 -4.52 7.19 -5.78
C GLU A 73 -3.81 8.35 -6.48
N GLU A 74 -3.83 9.54 -5.87
CA GLU A 74 -3.13 10.68 -6.43
C GLU A 74 -1.63 10.45 -6.49
N LYS A 75 -1.06 9.86 -5.43
CA LYS A 75 0.36 9.53 -5.42
C LYS A 75 0.71 8.50 -6.48
N TRP A 76 -0.14 7.49 -6.64
CA TRP A 76 0.06 6.47 -7.66
C TRP A 76 0.09 7.09 -9.05
N ASN A 77 -0.92 7.93 -9.35
CA ASN A 77 -1.00 8.57 -10.67
C ASN A 77 0.19 9.47 -10.93
N GLY A 78 0.61 10.23 -9.93
CA GLY A 78 1.77 11.11 -10.07
C GLY A 78 3.06 10.33 -10.26
N TYR A 79 3.24 9.26 -9.50
CA TYR A 79 4.47 8.49 -9.54
C TYR A 79 4.60 7.70 -10.84
N PHE A 80 3.51 7.10 -11.31
CA PHE A 80 3.53 6.29 -12.52
C PHE A 80 3.10 7.04 -13.76
N ASN A 81 2.86 8.32 -13.63
CA ASN A 81 2.54 9.18 -14.76
C ASN A 81 1.29 8.73 -15.51
N LYS A 82 0.23 8.43 -14.77
CA LYS A 82 -1.03 7.96 -15.34
C LYS A 82 -2.04 9.06 -15.51
#